data_926c30b422c5f74f94dcf9f39b569d31
#
_entry.id   926c30b422c5f74f94dcf9f39b569d31
#
_cell.length_a   1.000
_cell.length_b   1.000
_cell.length_c   1.000
_cell.angle_alpha   90.00
_cell.angle_beta   90.00
_cell.angle_gamma   90.00
#
_symmetry.space_group_name_H-M   'P 1'
#
loop_
_entity.id
_entity.type
_entity.pdbx_description
1 polymer ?
#
loop_
_entity_poly.entity_id
_entity_poly.type
_entity_poly.pdbx_seq_one_letter_code
_entity_poly.pdbx_strand_id
1 'polypeptide(L)'
;MHDELKERMTRAIDAIINWPSNLINLFHHNDTDGLTSAAILKKALEREGYTIKTISLEKPYPAVLKRIFEMKGQIIIFADFAGRIAPIISDLNNNKNLVVILDHHVAEPSTSELVINCDPDLFGLKGDRDISASATCYLFATLLNTNNRELAWIGSLGAVGDEFFVDGELVGENLNVTEEAIKQGKVRIDPNKKGGHRYIFITEKGEVSGYWFMEYLDTLGGVGFYQNGPSVGIDVCLNGFSEHSDKMVERLKKVKDDIFAKEIERLKNGALVQTPNIQWFHVQNRFSPMGVKMIGVFCDIIKKLDFINPDKYIAGFQLIPNEVPGFG
;
A
#
# COMPACT_ATOMS: atom_id res chain seq x y z
N MET A 1 1.44 -1.60 -21.61
CA MET A 1 2.57 -1.00 -20.83
C MET A 1 3.33 -0.05 -21.70
N HIS A 2 3.66 1.14 -21.20
CA HIS A 2 4.47 2.16 -21.88
C HIS A 2 5.90 1.68 -22.14
N ASP A 3 6.47 1.91 -23.32
CA ASP A 3 7.78 1.33 -23.70
C ASP A 3 8.95 1.80 -22.81
N GLU A 4 9.00 3.09 -22.47
CA GLU A 4 10.04 3.65 -21.60
C GLU A 4 9.96 3.10 -20.17
N LEU A 5 8.75 2.90 -19.63
CA LEU A 5 8.56 2.25 -18.33
C LEU A 5 9.04 0.80 -18.38
N LYS A 6 8.74 0.09 -19.48
CA LYS A 6 9.21 -1.29 -19.67
C LYS A 6 10.74 -1.38 -19.70
N GLU A 7 11.41 -0.46 -20.42
CA GLU A 7 12.86 -0.37 -20.46
C GLU A 7 13.45 -0.09 -19.07
N ARG A 8 12.83 0.81 -18.31
CA ARG A 8 13.24 1.14 -16.95
C ARG A 8 13.12 -0.07 -16.02
N MET A 9 12.00 -0.79 -16.08
CA MET A 9 11.78 -2.01 -15.30
C MET A 9 12.75 -3.13 -15.69
N THR A 10 13.01 -3.29 -17.00
CA THR A 10 13.99 -4.26 -17.50
C THR A 10 15.38 -3.96 -16.97
N ARG A 11 15.81 -2.69 -17.00
CA ARG A 11 17.08 -2.26 -16.39
C ARG A 11 17.14 -2.58 -14.89
N ALA A 12 16.04 -2.39 -14.16
CA ALA A 12 15.98 -2.71 -12.72
C ALA A 12 16.10 -4.23 -12.49
N ILE A 13 15.45 -5.04 -13.31
CA ILE A 13 15.55 -6.51 -13.26
C ILE A 13 17.00 -6.96 -13.53
N ASP A 14 17.63 -6.43 -14.59
CA ASP A 14 19.01 -6.76 -14.93
C ASP A 14 19.97 -6.36 -13.78
N ALA A 15 19.75 -5.20 -13.16
CA ALA A 15 20.53 -4.76 -12.02
C ALA A 15 20.38 -5.71 -10.81
N ILE A 16 19.16 -6.17 -10.51
CA ILE A 16 18.89 -7.14 -9.44
C ILE A 16 19.61 -8.46 -9.73
N ILE A 17 19.51 -8.99 -10.95
CA ILE A 17 20.11 -10.27 -11.35
C ILE A 17 21.64 -10.22 -11.24
N ASN A 18 22.26 -9.10 -11.57
CA ASN A 18 23.71 -8.92 -11.54
C ASN A 18 24.25 -8.44 -10.19
N TRP A 19 23.39 -8.16 -9.20
CA TRP A 19 23.83 -7.69 -7.88
C TRP A 19 24.35 -8.87 -7.03
N PRO A 20 25.50 -8.71 -6.32
CA PRO A 20 26.13 -9.80 -5.58
C PRO A 20 25.42 -10.12 -4.23
N SER A 21 24.10 -10.20 -4.23
CA SER A 21 23.28 -10.57 -3.05
C SER A 21 22.02 -11.27 -3.51
N ASN A 22 21.62 -12.31 -2.79
CA ASN A 22 20.33 -12.97 -2.96
C ASN A 22 19.29 -12.56 -1.90
N LEU A 23 19.67 -11.64 -0.99
CA LEU A 23 18.76 -11.09 0.01
C LEU A 23 18.21 -9.74 -0.47
N ILE A 24 16.90 -9.64 -0.49
CA ILE A 24 16.16 -8.41 -0.83
C ILE A 24 15.40 -7.93 0.40
N ASN A 25 15.63 -6.67 0.78
CA ASN A 25 14.84 -5.97 1.78
C ASN A 25 13.71 -5.23 1.05
N LEU A 26 12.48 -5.73 1.17
CA LEU A 26 11.29 -5.18 0.54
C LEU A 26 10.51 -4.34 1.55
N PHE A 27 10.60 -3.03 1.42
CA PHE A 27 9.82 -2.07 2.19
C PHE A 27 8.52 -1.76 1.45
N HIS A 28 7.40 -1.83 2.13
CA HIS A 28 6.09 -1.63 1.51
C HIS A 28 5.13 -0.86 2.42
N HIS A 29 4.14 -0.20 1.82
CA HIS A 29 3.10 0.48 2.58
C HIS A 29 2.16 -0.54 3.26
N ASN A 30 1.31 -0.06 4.17
CA ASN A 30 0.51 -0.91 5.06
C ASN A 30 -0.99 -0.95 4.72
N ASP A 31 -1.40 -0.39 3.60
CA ASP A 31 -2.77 -0.53 3.07
C ASP A 31 -2.89 -1.67 2.07
N THR A 32 -4.06 -1.80 1.49
CA THR A 32 -4.36 -2.87 0.55
C THR A 32 -3.43 -2.85 -0.66
N ASP A 33 -3.11 -1.67 -1.25
CA ASP A 33 -2.21 -1.59 -2.40
C ASP A 33 -0.77 -1.93 -2.01
N GLY A 34 -0.29 -1.45 -0.87
CA GLY A 34 1.04 -1.79 -0.36
C GLY A 34 1.20 -3.26 0.02
N LEU A 35 0.18 -3.90 0.61
CA LEU A 35 0.20 -5.32 0.97
C LEU A 35 0.17 -6.22 -0.27
N THR A 36 -0.68 -5.89 -1.25
CA THR A 36 -0.77 -6.63 -2.52
C THR A 36 0.49 -6.46 -3.36
N SER A 37 1.07 -5.25 -3.40
CA SER A 37 2.38 -4.97 -4.02
C SER A 37 3.49 -5.85 -3.42
N ALA A 38 3.55 -5.91 -2.09
CA ALA A 38 4.52 -6.74 -1.39
C ALA A 38 4.32 -8.24 -1.66
N ALA A 39 3.07 -8.71 -1.69
CA ALA A 39 2.74 -10.10 -2.00
C ALA A 39 3.18 -10.48 -3.41
N ILE A 40 2.91 -9.65 -4.41
CA ILE A 40 3.32 -9.87 -5.80
C ILE A 40 4.85 -9.96 -5.90
N LEU A 41 5.57 -8.96 -5.38
CA LEU A 41 7.02 -8.91 -5.46
C LEU A 41 7.68 -10.06 -4.69
N LYS A 42 7.18 -10.35 -3.47
CA LYS A 42 7.67 -11.47 -2.67
C LYS A 42 7.56 -12.78 -3.46
N LYS A 43 6.37 -13.09 -3.99
CA LYS A 43 6.15 -14.33 -4.75
C LYS A 43 7.00 -14.41 -6.01
N ALA A 44 7.07 -13.31 -6.77
CA ALA A 44 7.81 -13.25 -8.02
C ALA A 44 9.33 -13.45 -7.80
N LEU A 45 9.90 -12.75 -6.84
CA LEU A 45 11.34 -12.78 -6.56
C LEU A 45 11.77 -14.08 -5.85
N GLU A 46 10.92 -14.65 -4.97
CA GLU A 46 11.17 -15.97 -4.37
C GLU A 46 11.23 -17.09 -5.42
N ARG A 47 10.43 -16.98 -6.50
CA ARG A 47 10.50 -17.92 -7.64
C ARG A 47 11.84 -17.88 -8.37
N GLU A 48 12.51 -16.74 -8.38
CA GLU A 48 13.83 -16.56 -8.96
C GLU A 48 14.97 -16.89 -7.98
N GLY A 49 14.65 -17.43 -6.78
CA GLY A 49 15.63 -17.89 -5.79
C GLY A 49 16.11 -16.84 -4.81
N TYR A 50 15.48 -15.65 -4.78
CA TYR A 50 15.80 -14.62 -3.79
C TYR A 50 15.17 -14.92 -2.43
N THR A 51 15.86 -14.52 -1.37
CA THR A 51 15.31 -14.47 -0.01
C THR A 51 14.72 -13.09 0.23
N ILE A 52 13.44 -13.01 0.54
CA ILE A 52 12.73 -11.72 0.69
C ILE A 52 12.44 -11.46 2.17
N LYS A 53 12.96 -10.33 2.68
CA LYS A 53 12.57 -9.78 3.97
C LYS A 53 11.58 -8.64 3.73
N THR A 54 10.30 -8.87 4.04
CA THR A 54 9.26 -7.84 3.98
C THR A 54 9.26 -6.99 5.24
N ILE A 55 9.18 -5.67 5.08
CA ILE A 55 9.16 -4.70 6.17
C ILE A 55 8.09 -3.66 5.83
N SER A 56 7.01 -3.65 6.61
CA SER A 56 5.96 -2.66 6.43
C SER A 56 6.36 -1.31 7.03
N LEU A 57 6.15 -0.23 6.29
CA LEU A 57 6.36 1.13 6.74
C LEU A 57 5.07 1.94 6.59
N GLU A 58 4.75 2.74 7.58
CA GLU A 58 3.61 3.65 7.48
C GLU A 58 3.95 4.91 6.68
N LYS A 59 5.17 5.41 6.84
CA LYS A 59 5.72 6.57 6.13
C LYS A 59 7.25 6.50 6.08
N PRO A 60 7.87 7.02 5.03
CA PRO A 60 9.32 7.10 4.91
C PRO A 60 9.89 8.26 5.73
N TYR A 61 9.72 8.22 7.06
CA TYR A 61 10.25 9.26 7.94
C TYR A 61 11.77 9.38 7.81
N PRO A 62 12.35 10.61 7.92
CA PRO A 62 13.79 10.81 7.77
C PRO A 62 14.65 9.94 8.70
N ALA A 63 14.20 9.69 9.93
CA ALA A 63 14.91 8.82 10.88
C ALA A 63 14.90 7.34 10.40
N VAL A 64 13.77 6.88 9.84
CA VAL A 64 13.63 5.53 9.26
C VAL A 64 14.56 5.38 8.06
N LEU A 65 14.52 6.33 7.12
CA LEU A 65 15.38 6.30 5.92
C LEU A 65 16.87 6.30 6.29
N LYS A 66 17.31 7.15 7.23
CA LYS A 66 18.69 7.14 7.70
C LYS A 66 19.13 5.76 8.19
N ARG A 67 18.28 5.09 8.97
CA ARG A 67 18.55 3.74 9.50
C ARG A 67 18.58 2.68 8.38
N ILE A 68 17.68 2.77 7.40
CA ILE A 68 17.70 1.87 6.23
C ILE A 68 19.03 1.99 5.49
N PHE A 69 19.51 3.20 5.25
CA PHE A 69 20.73 3.45 4.49
C PHE A 69 22.04 3.36 5.30
N GLU A 70 21.99 2.87 6.54
CA GLU A 70 23.16 2.32 7.24
C GLU A 70 23.60 0.96 6.64
N MET A 71 22.68 0.23 6.01
CA MET A 71 22.96 -1.01 5.28
C MET A 71 23.88 -0.75 4.08
N LYS A 72 24.68 -1.77 3.71
CA LYS A 72 25.60 -1.70 2.56
C LYS A 72 25.54 -3.02 1.78
N GLY A 73 25.69 -2.92 0.45
CA GLY A 73 25.73 -4.08 -0.44
C GLY A 73 24.38 -4.79 -0.57
N GLN A 74 23.28 -4.17 -0.15
CA GLN A 74 21.95 -4.77 -0.14
C GLN A 74 21.20 -4.47 -1.44
N ILE A 75 20.18 -5.30 -1.73
CA ILE A 75 19.09 -4.95 -2.63
C ILE A 75 17.95 -4.44 -1.75
N ILE A 76 17.47 -3.22 -2.05
CA ILE A 76 16.40 -2.56 -1.35
C ILE A 76 15.29 -2.26 -2.36
N ILE A 77 14.08 -2.72 -2.09
CA ILE A 77 12.92 -2.38 -2.93
C ILE A 77 11.92 -1.61 -2.08
N PHE A 78 11.43 -0.49 -2.60
CA PHE A 78 10.32 0.25 -2.06
C PHE A 78 9.09 0.01 -2.94
N ALA A 79 7.98 -0.38 -2.34
CA ALA A 79 6.72 -0.64 -3.01
C ALA A 79 5.59 0.20 -2.40
N ASP A 80 4.88 0.93 -3.25
CA ASP A 80 3.75 1.79 -2.89
C ASP A 80 4.13 3.01 -2.04
N PHE A 81 5.34 3.47 -2.18
CA PHE A 81 5.84 4.77 -1.70
C PHE A 81 7.27 5.01 -2.18
N ALA A 82 7.77 6.23 -2.01
CA ALA A 82 9.13 6.68 -2.24
C ALA A 82 9.43 7.29 -3.62
N GLY A 83 8.55 7.21 -4.60
CA GLY A 83 8.76 7.80 -5.94
C GLY A 83 9.11 9.28 -5.88
N ARG A 84 8.42 10.06 -5.08
CA ARG A 84 8.63 11.51 -4.90
C ARG A 84 9.94 11.85 -4.21
N ILE A 85 10.44 10.98 -3.35
CA ILE A 85 11.67 11.23 -2.56
C ILE A 85 12.89 10.50 -3.12
N ALA A 86 12.84 10.04 -4.37
CA ALA A 86 13.96 9.36 -5.03
C ALA A 86 15.27 10.15 -5.01
N PRO A 87 15.31 11.49 -5.14
CA PRO A 87 16.54 12.28 -4.96
C PRO A 87 17.11 12.16 -3.54
N ILE A 88 16.26 12.25 -2.51
CA ILE A 88 16.67 12.11 -1.10
C ILE A 88 17.20 10.70 -0.84
N ILE A 89 16.56 9.68 -1.40
CA ILE A 89 17.02 8.28 -1.33
C ILE A 89 18.38 8.14 -2.00
N SER A 90 18.60 8.79 -3.14
CA SER A 90 19.87 8.76 -3.86
C SER A 90 21.02 9.33 -2.99
N ASP A 91 20.78 10.45 -2.32
CA ASP A 91 21.75 11.09 -1.43
C ASP A 91 22.04 10.22 -0.19
N LEU A 92 21.00 9.68 0.46
CA LEU A 92 21.16 8.82 1.63
C LEU A 92 21.83 7.48 1.29
N ASN A 93 21.50 6.91 0.14
CA ASN A 93 22.11 5.67 -0.36
C ASN A 93 23.61 5.86 -0.64
N ASN A 94 24.00 7.00 -1.17
CA ASN A 94 25.40 7.31 -1.48
C ASN A 94 26.11 6.14 -2.20
N ASN A 95 25.45 5.56 -3.18
CA ASN A 95 25.93 4.43 -3.99
C ASN A 95 26.34 3.16 -3.20
N LYS A 96 25.72 2.91 -2.03
CA LYS A 96 26.07 1.75 -1.19
C LYS A 96 25.24 0.51 -1.51
N ASN A 97 24.01 0.68 -2.01
CA ASN A 97 23.04 -0.38 -2.24
C ASN A 97 22.40 -0.21 -3.61
N LEU A 98 21.88 -1.31 -4.16
CA LEU A 98 20.95 -1.24 -5.27
C LEU A 98 19.55 -0.94 -4.71
N VAL A 99 18.91 0.13 -5.20
CA VAL A 99 17.56 0.53 -4.78
C VAL A 99 16.63 0.52 -5.99
N VAL A 100 15.48 -0.13 -5.86
CA VAL A 100 14.41 -0.10 -6.86
C VAL A 100 13.16 0.48 -6.20
N ILE A 101 12.50 1.41 -6.88
CA ILE A 101 11.25 2.03 -6.41
C ILE A 101 10.14 1.63 -7.40
N LEU A 102 9.08 1.03 -6.88
CA LEU A 102 7.87 0.62 -7.58
C LEU A 102 6.69 1.28 -6.88
N ASP A 103 6.41 2.50 -7.26
CA ASP A 103 5.40 3.38 -6.66
C ASP A 103 4.42 3.82 -7.77
N HIS A 104 3.47 4.68 -7.47
CA HIS A 104 2.51 5.24 -8.43
C HIS A 104 2.13 6.69 -8.10
N HIS A 105 2.65 7.23 -7.02
CA HIS A 105 2.39 8.62 -6.61
C HIS A 105 3.15 9.61 -7.50
N VAL A 106 2.96 10.92 -7.29
CA VAL A 106 3.77 11.94 -7.97
C VAL A 106 5.24 11.67 -7.69
N ALA A 107 6.03 11.51 -8.74
CA ALA A 107 7.42 11.06 -8.67
C ALA A 107 8.44 12.12 -9.10
N GLU A 108 9.65 11.98 -8.57
CA GLU A 108 10.82 12.72 -9.02
C GLU A 108 11.92 11.76 -9.54
N PRO A 109 12.68 12.15 -10.56
CA PRO A 109 13.78 11.34 -11.05
C PRO A 109 14.85 11.12 -9.97
N SER A 110 15.41 9.91 -9.91
CA SER A 110 16.59 9.65 -9.07
C SER A 110 17.82 10.37 -9.60
N THR A 111 18.75 10.72 -8.70
CA THR A 111 20.03 11.38 -9.03
C THR A 111 21.21 10.40 -9.00
N SER A 112 20.96 9.11 -8.79
CA SER A 112 21.98 8.05 -8.75
C SER A 112 21.61 6.90 -9.67
N GLU A 113 22.59 6.33 -10.36
CA GLU A 113 22.42 5.16 -11.21
C GLU A 113 22.01 3.88 -10.43
N LEU A 114 22.36 3.82 -9.15
CA LEU A 114 22.00 2.71 -8.26
C LEU A 114 20.63 2.88 -7.59
N VAL A 115 19.91 3.95 -7.87
CA VAL A 115 18.51 4.16 -7.46
C VAL A 115 17.65 4.20 -8.72
N ILE A 116 16.98 3.10 -9.00
CA ILE A 116 16.17 2.95 -10.22
C ILE A 116 14.72 3.20 -9.85
N ASN A 117 14.24 4.41 -10.17
CA ASN A 117 12.84 4.77 -9.97
C ASN A 117 12.00 4.30 -11.17
N CYS A 118 11.14 3.31 -10.94
CA CYS A 118 10.22 2.72 -11.93
C CYS A 118 8.78 3.25 -11.74
N ASP A 119 8.63 4.41 -11.12
CA ASP A 119 7.31 5.01 -10.94
C ASP A 119 6.72 5.42 -12.28
N PRO A 120 5.48 4.98 -12.61
CA PRO A 120 4.81 5.29 -13.87
C PRO A 120 4.54 6.78 -14.13
N ASP A 121 4.46 7.61 -13.09
CA ASP A 121 4.27 9.07 -13.22
C ASP A 121 5.42 9.72 -14.00
N LEU A 122 6.64 9.22 -13.87
CA LEU A 122 7.80 9.66 -14.66
C LEU A 122 7.63 9.43 -16.18
N PHE A 123 6.70 8.60 -16.58
CA PHE A 123 6.44 8.19 -17.95
C PHE A 123 5.05 8.63 -18.44
N GLY A 124 4.42 9.58 -17.70
CA GLY A 124 3.14 10.19 -18.09
C GLY A 124 1.89 9.38 -17.77
N LEU A 125 2.01 8.28 -17.03
CA LEU A 125 0.86 7.55 -16.48
C LEU A 125 0.46 8.17 -15.15
N LYS A 126 -0.84 8.38 -14.94
CA LYS A 126 -1.35 8.98 -13.70
C LYS A 126 -1.63 7.91 -12.66
N GLY A 127 -0.89 7.97 -11.55
CA GLY A 127 -0.99 7.00 -10.48
C GLY A 127 -2.29 7.03 -9.70
N ASP A 128 -2.98 8.18 -9.69
CA ASP A 128 -4.31 8.33 -9.05
C ASP A 128 -5.48 7.91 -9.97
N ARG A 129 -5.18 7.30 -11.13
CA ARG A 129 -6.17 6.94 -12.14
C ARG A 129 -5.81 5.69 -12.95
N ASP A 130 -4.65 5.70 -13.62
CA ASP A 130 -4.33 4.75 -14.69
C ASP A 130 -3.67 3.47 -14.16
N ILE A 131 -2.93 3.59 -13.05
CA ILE A 131 -2.11 2.49 -12.54
C ILE A 131 -1.84 2.64 -11.02
N SER A 132 -2.09 1.58 -10.24
CA SER A 132 -1.74 1.47 -8.84
C SER A 132 -0.33 0.92 -8.64
N ALA A 133 0.20 0.95 -7.40
CA ALA A 133 1.48 0.32 -7.11
C ALA A 133 1.44 -1.20 -7.29
N SER A 134 0.35 -1.86 -6.95
CA SER A 134 0.18 -3.30 -7.18
C SER A 134 0.15 -3.65 -8.67
N ALA A 135 -0.49 -2.83 -9.51
CA ALA A 135 -0.44 -3.01 -10.95
C ALA A 135 0.98 -2.78 -11.48
N THR A 136 1.70 -1.77 -10.99
CA THR A 136 3.12 -1.52 -11.28
C THR A 136 3.99 -2.72 -10.92
N CYS A 137 3.82 -3.25 -9.70
CA CYS A 137 4.53 -4.44 -9.24
C CYS A 137 4.17 -5.70 -10.04
N TYR A 138 2.92 -5.84 -10.48
CA TYR A 138 2.51 -6.93 -11.35
C TYR A 138 3.17 -6.85 -12.74
N LEU A 139 3.24 -5.66 -13.33
CA LEU A 139 3.94 -5.46 -14.60
C LEU A 139 5.43 -5.82 -14.48
N PHE A 140 6.07 -5.36 -13.40
CA PHE A 140 7.45 -5.72 -13.08
C PHE A 140 7.63 -7.24 -12.92
N ALA A 141 6.76 -7.88 -12.15
CA ALA A 141 6.79 -9.32 -11.93
C ALA A 141 6.61 -10.13 -13.23
N THR A 142 5.74 -9.69 -14.14
CA THR A 142 5.52 -10.38 -15.43
C THR A 142 6.68 -10.19 -16.40
N LEU A 143 7.41 -9.08 -16.33
CA LEU A 143 8.66 -8.89 -17.07
C LEU A 143 9.78 -9.78 -16.52
N LEU A 144 9.86 -9.93 -15.19
CA LEU A 144 10.82 -10.80 -14.55
C LEU A 144 10.60 -12.28 -14.95
N ASN A 145 9.35 -12.75 -14.90
CA ASN A 145 8.98 -14.11 -15.32
C ASN A 145 7.50 -14.16 -15.70
N THR A 146 7.20 -14.65 -16.90
CA THR A 146 5.84 -14.75 -17.42
C THR A 146 4.91 -15.65 -16.60
N ASN A 147 5.44 -16.59 -15.81
CA ASN A 147 4.66 -17.40 -14.88
C ASN A 147 3.96 -16.55 -13.79
N ASN A 148 4.44 -15.32 -13.56
CA ASN A 148 3.85 -14.39 -12.59
C ASN A 148 2.54 -13.78 -13.09
N ARG A 149 2.11 -14.05 -14.31
CA ARG A 149 0.79 -13.61 -14.83
C ARG A 149 -0.38 -14.09 -13.96
N GLU A 150 -0.24 -15.20 -13.27
CA GLU A 150 -1.25 -15.72 -12.35
C GLU A 150 -1.54 -14.78 -11.15
N LEU A 151 -0.62 -13.83 -10.87
CA LEU A 151 -0.75 -12.85 -9.80
C LEU A 151 -1.64 -11.64 -10.17
N ALA A 152 -2.24 -11.63 -11.36
CA ALA A 152 -3.07 -10.54 -11.86
C ALA A 152 -4.21 -10.16 -10.92
N TRP A 153 -4.85 -11.15 -10.28
CA TRP A 153 -5.93 -10.89 -9.34
C TRP A 153 -5.47 -10.12 -8.08
N ILE A 154 -4.21 -10.30 -7.64
CA ILE A 154 -3.63 -9.57 -6.53
C ILE A 154 -3.40 -8.11 -6.96
N GLY A 155 -2.88 -7.88 -8.18
CA GLY A 155 -2.75 -6.53 -8.74
C GLY A 155 -4.08 -5.81 -8.90
N SER A 156 -5.12 -6.53 -9.36
CA SER A 156 -6.48 -5.99 -9.44
C SER A 156 -7.04 -5.62 -8.06
N LEU A 157 -6.73 -6.41 -7.02
CA LEU A 157 -7.19 -6.14 -5.66
C LEU A 157 -6.58 -4.85 -5.08
N GLY A 158 -5.30 -4.58 -5.33
CA GLY A 158 -4.67 -3.34 -4.91
C GLY A 158 -5.30 -2.12 -5.58
N ALA A 159 -5.53 -2.18 -6.90
CA ALA A 159 -6.21 -1.11 -7.63
C ALA A 159 -7.63 -0.83 -7.11
N VAL A 160 -8.36 -1.87 -6.69
CA VAL A 160 -9.67 -1.71 -6.02
C VAL A 160 -9.48 -1.10 -4.63
N GLY A 161 -8.38 -1.44 -3.94
CA GLY A 161 -8.05 -0.95 -2.61
C GLY A 161 -7.81 0.55 -2.56
N ASP A 162 -7.18 1.10 -3.59
CA ASP A 162 -6.93 2.54 -3.71
C ASP A 162 -8.11 3.33 -4.29
N GLU A 163 -9.21 2.63 -4.65
CA GLU A 163 -10.43 3.22 -5.17
C GLU A 163 -10.21 4.08 -6.44
N PHE A 164 -9.23 3.74 -7.28
CA PHE A 164 -8.90 4.47 -8.51
C PHE A 164 -9.94 4.24 -9.61
N PHE A 165 -11.16 4.67 -9.35
CA PHE A 165 -12.28 4.55 -10.27
C PHE A 165 -12.53 5.85 -11.03
N VAL A 166 -12.69 5.73 -12.35
CA VAL A 166 -13.23 6.78 -13.21
C VAL A 166 -14.67 6.39 -13.55
N ASP A 167 -15.63 7.22 -13.18
CA ASP A 167 -17.06 6.91 -13.33
C ASP A 167 -17.48 5.55 -12.73
N GLY A 168 -16.78 5.13 -11.68
CA GLY A 168 -17.02 3.87 -10.97
C GLY A 168 -16.35 2.64 -11.62
N GLU A 169 -15.41 2.82 -12.53
CA GLU A 169 -14.72 1.74 -13.24
C GLU A 169 -13.19 1.90 -13.16
N LEU A 170 -12.46 0.80 -13.11
CA LEU A 170 -11.01 0.80 -13.29
C LEU A 170 -10.68 1.13 -14.74
N VAL A 171 -9.62 1.90 -14.97
CA VAL A 171 -9.14 2.31 -16.29
C VAL A 171 -7.64 2.03 -16.45
N GLY A 172 -7.10 2.26 -17.64
CA GLY A 172 -5.67 2.17 -17.91
C GLY A 172 -5.07 0.79 -17.63
N GLU A 173 -3.90 0.75 -17.02
CA GLU A 173 -3.22 -0.50 -16.69
C GLU A 173 -3.93 -1.25 -15.54
N ASN A 174 -4.64 -0.56 -14.65
CA ASN A 174 -5.48 -1.20 -13.64
C ASN A 174 -6.58 -2.07 -14.27
N LEU A 175 -7.21 -1.57 -15.34
CA LEU A 175 -8.18 -2.35 -16.12
C LEU A 175 -7.50 -3.53 -16.83
N ASN A 176 -6.36 -3.31 -17.50
CA ASN A 176 -5.62 -4.37 -18.19
C ASN A 176 -5.26 -5.54 -17.28
N VAL A 177 -4.77 -5.24 -16.07
CA VAL A 177 -4.45 -6.25 -15.03
C VAL A 177 -5.72 -6.98 -14.58
N THR A 178 -6.81 -6.25 -14.39
CA THR A 178 -8.11 -6.82 -13.99
C THR A 178 -8.69 -7.73 -15.08
N GLU A 179 -8.59 -7.34 -16.35
CA GLU A 179 -9.02 -8.20 -17.48
C GLU A 179 -8.21 -9.51 -17.54
N GLU A 180 -6.92 -9.47 -17.23
CA GLU A 180 -6.12 -10.70 -17.13
C GLU A 180 -6.64 -11.60 -15.98
N ALA A 181 -6.95 -11.03 -14.82
CA ALA A 181 -7.53 -11.75 -13.71
C ALA A 181 -8.92 -12.34 -14.03
N ILE A 182 -9.72 -11.64 -14.83
CA ILE A 182 -11.02 -12.13 -15.33
C ILE A 182 -10.82 -13.32 -16.26
N LYS A 183 -9.90 -13.25 -17.23
CA LYS A 183 -9.56 -14.37 -18.12
C LYS A 183 -9.11 -15.62 -17.36
N GLN A 184 -8.50 -15.43 -16.20
CA GLN A 184 -8.08 -16.52 -15.30
C GLN A 184 -9.22 -17.03 -14.40
N GLY A 185 -10.40 -16.43 -14.46
CA GLY A 185 -11.56 -16.81 -13.61
C GLY A 185 -11.38 -16.43 -12.14
N LYS A 186 -10.48 -15.49 -11.83
CA LYS A 186 -10.18 -15.04 -10.46
C LYS A 186 -10.96 -13.79 -10.06
N VAL A 187 -11.41 -13.01 -11.03
CA VAL A 187 -12.21 -11.80 -10.83
C VAL A 187 -13.41 -11.83 -11.75
N ARG A 188 -14.52 -11.30 -11.29
CA ARG A 188 -15.75 -11.07 -12.06
C ARG A 188 -16.21 -9.63 -11.82
N ILE A 189 -16.76 -9.01 -12.84
CA ILE A 189 -17.35 -7.68 -12.75
C ILE A 189 -18.86 -7.79 -12.79
N ASP A 190 -19.51 -7.17 -11.81
CA ASP A 190 -20.97 -7.02 -11.75
C ASP A 190 -21.36 -5.54 -11.88
N PRO A 191 -22.49 -5.21 -12.47
CA PRO A 191 -23.00 -3.85 -12.48
C PRO A 191 -23.29 -3.39 -11.04
N ASN A 192 -22.92 -2.15 -10.72
CA ASN A 192 -23.27 -1.53 -9.45
C ASN A 192 -24.59 -0.76 -9.57
N LYS A 193 -25.51 -0.95 -8.63
CA LYS A 193 -26.80 -0.23 -8.60
C LYS A 193 -26.68 1.29 -8.53
N LYS A 194 -25.54 1.81 -8.07
CA LYS A 194 -25.23 3.23 -7.97
C LYS A 194 -24.46 3.78 -9.19
N GLY A 195 -24.28 2.97 -10.24
CA GLY A 195 -23.42 3.25 -11.40
C GLY A 195 -22.02 2.64 -11.23
N GLY A 196 -21.36 2.36 -12.37
CA GLY A 196 -20.05 1.73 -12.40
C GLY A 196 -20.07 0.23 -12.13
N HIS A 197 -18.94 -0.29 -11.68
CA HIS A 197 -18.68 -1.70 -11.51
C HIS A 197 -18.52 -2.12 -10.04
N ARG A 198 -18.82 -3.39 -9.76
CA ARG A 198 -18.43 -4.09 -8.54
C ARG A 198 -17.48 -5.21 -8.93
N TYR A 199 -16.32 -5.21 -8.35
CA TYR A 199 -15.30 -6.24 -8.56
C TYR A 199 -15.48 -7.34 -7.53
N ILE A 200 -15.69 -8.57 -8.01
CA ILE A 200 -15.93 -9.77 -7.21
C ILE A 200 -14.74 -10.71 -7.38
N PHE A 201 -14.10 -11.05 -6.29
CA PHE A 201 -12.93 -11.94 -6.25
C PHE A 201 -13.38 -13.36 -5.90
N ILE A 202 -12.87 -14.33 -6.65
CA ILE A 202 -13.15 -15.75 -6.46
C ILE A 202 -12.07 -16.33 -5.56
N THR A 203 -12.45 -16.69 -4.35
CA THR A 203 -11.54 -17.15 -3.30
C THR A 203 -12.00 -18.52 -2.77
N GLU A 204 -11.22 -19.12 -1.87
CA GLU A 204 -11.62 -20.35 -1.15
C GLU A 204 -12.83 -20.14 -0.21
N LYS A 205 -13.13 -18.90 0.17
CA LYS A 205 -14.37 -18.53 0.88
C LYS A 205 -15.56 -18.36 -0.06
N GLY A 206 -15.36 -18.59 -1.37
CA GLY A 206 -16.34 -18.29 -2.40
C GLY A 206 -16.15 -16.88 -2.97
N GLU A 207 -17.25 -16.28 -3.41
CA GLU A 207 -17.26 -14.94 -4.01
C GLU A 207 -17.23 -13.86 -2.92
N VAL A 208 -16.22 -12.99 -2.95
CA VAL A 208 -16.12 -11.85 -2.03
C VAL A 208 -16.03 -10.54 -2.83
N SER A 209 -16.67 -9.47 -2.34
CA SER A 209 -16.55 -8.18 -2.98
C SER A 209 -15.16 -7.58 -2.73
N GLY A 210 -14.63 -6.82 -3.71
CA GLY A 210 -13.36 -6.13 -3.56
C GLY A 210 -13.33 -5.19 -2.35
N TYR A 211 -14.42 -4.46 -2.08
CA TYR A 211 -14.52 -3.62 -0.89
C TYR A 211 -14.43 -4.39 0.43
N TRP A 212 -15.04 -5.59 0.51
CA TRP A 212 -14.91 -6.42 1.69
C TRP A 212 -13.46 -6.91 1.86
N PHE A 213 -12.82 -7.30 0.76
CA PHE A 213 -11.45 -7.78 0.78
C PHE A 213 -10.47 -6.64 1.13
N MET A 214 -10.65 -5.45 0.54
CA MET A 214 -9.92 -4.23 0.91
C MET A 214 -10.05 -3.93 2.41
N GLU A 215 -11.30 -3.88 2.94
CA GLU A 215 -11.51 -3.64 4.38
C GLU A 215 -10.82 -4.68 5.27
N TYR A 216 -10.77 -5.93 4.80
CA TYR A 216 -10.07 -7.00 5.51
C TYR A 216 -8.57 -6.75 5.57
N LEU A 217 -7.93 -6.41 4.44
CA LEU A 217 -6.50 -6.13 4.36
C LEU A 217 -6.13 -4.83 5.07
N ASP A 218 -6.91 -3.76 4.91
CA ASP A 218 -6.70 -2.49 5.61
C ASP A 218 -6.84 -2.62 7.13
N THR A 219 -7.72 -3.51 7.58
CA THR A 219 -7.80 -3.84 9.02
C THR A 219 -6.52 -4.51 9.51
N LEU A 220 -5.99 -5.45 8.76
CA LEU A 220 -4.71 -6.08 9.09
C LEU A 220 -3.56 -5.08 9.02
N GLY A 221 -3.43 -4.34 7.92
CA GLY A 221 -2.31 -3.43 7.70
C GLY A 221 -2.37 -2.17 8.55
N GLY A 222 -3.51 -1.50 8.65
CA GLY A 222 -3.65 -0.24 9.38
C GLY A 222 -3.92 -0.42 10.87
N VAL A 223 -4.97 -1.15 11.22
CA VAL A 223 -5.31 -1.38 12.64
C VAL A 223 -4.32 -2.33 13.30
N GLY A 224 -3.92 -3.37 12.59
CA GLY A 224 -2.99 -4.41 13.08
C GLY A 224 -1.51 -4.10 12.87
N PHE A 225 -1.13 -2.88 12.47
CA PHE A 225 0.24 -2.56 12.08
C PHE A 225 1.30 -3.02 13.08
N TYR A 226 1.16 -2.66 14.35
CA TYR A 226 2.09 -3.04 15.41
C TYR A 226 1.84 -4.44 16.00
N GLN A 227 0.95 -5.22 15.39
CA GLN A 227 0.57 -6.56 15.84
C GLN A 227 0.84 -7.63 14.77
N ASN A 228 1.82 -7.40 13.89
CA ASN A 228 2.17 -8.26 12.76
C ASN A 228 1.06 -8.40 11.70
N GLY A 229 0.09 -7.49 11.69
CA GLY A 229 -1.02 -7.52 10.73
C GLY A 229 -0.59 -7.44 9.26
N PRO A 230 0.37 -6.57 8.88
CA PRO A 230 0.84 -6.52 7.49
C PRO A 230 1.39 -7.86 6.99
N SER A 231 2.15 -8.59 7.79
CA SER A 231 2.67 -9.92 7.43
C SER A 231 1.53 -10.92 7.21
N VAL A 232 0.50 -10.89 8.06
CA VAL A 232 -0.71 -11.73 7.90
C VAL A 232 -1.48 -11.32 6.65
N GLY A 233 -1.57 -10.03 6.31
CA GLY A 233 -2.21 -9.54 5.09
C GLY A 233 -1.51 -10.04 3.81
N ILE A 234 -0.18 -10.01 3.78
CA ILE A 234 0.62 -10.60 2.68
C ILE A 234 0.34 -12.10 2.58
N ASP A 235 0.30 -12.81 3.72
CA ASP A 235 0.03 -14.24 3.73
C ASP A 235 -1.38 -14.57 3.18
N VAL A 236 -2.38 -13.77 3.52
CA VAL A 236 -3.74 -13.89 2.95
C VAL A 236 -3.72 -13.73 1.42
N CYS A 237 -2.98 -12.78 0.90
CA CYS A 237 -2.84 -12.61 -0.56
C CYS A 237 -2.15 -13.79 -1.25
N LEU A 238 -1.23 -14.48 -0.58
CA LEU A 238 -0.43 -15.56 -1.18
C LEU A 238 -1.01 -16.94 -0.95
N ASN A 239 -1.60 -17.19 0.22
CA ASN A 239 -2.00 -18.50 0.68
C ASN A 239 -3.50 -18.61 1.02
N GLY A 240 -4.26 -17.50 0.88
CA GLY A 240 -5.68 -17.44 1.17
C GLY A 240 -6.00 -17.15 2.64
N PHE A 241 -7.29 -17.11 2.94
CA PHE A 241 -7.79 -16.85 4.28
C PHE A 241 -7.56 -18.02 5.22
N SER A 242 -7.34 -17.73 6.49
CA SER A 242 -7.13 -18.72 7.54
C SER A 242 -7.97 -18.38 8.79
N GLU A 243 -8.21 -19.36 9.66
CA GLU A 243 -8.84 -19.13 10.96
C GLU A 243 -8.07 -18.10 11.80
N HIS A 244 -6.74 -18.10 11.68
CA HIS A 244 -5.87 -17.12 12.35
C HIS A 244 -6.13 -15.69 11.85
N SER A 245 -6.12 -15.50 10.52
CA SER A 245 -6.37 -14.17 9.93
C SER A 245 -7.79 -13.67 10.22
N ASP A 246 -8.80 -14.56 10.21
CA ASP A 246 -10.19 -14.19 10.51
C ASP A 246 -10.36 -13.72 11.96
N LYS A 247 -9.87 -14.50 12.92
CA LYS A 247 -9.89 -14.13 14.35
C LYS A 247 -9.13 -12.83 14.61
N MET A 248 -8.02 -12.63 13.92
CA MET A 248 -7.24 -11.40 14.02
C MET A 248 -8.04 -10.19 13.53
N VAL A 249 -8.65 -10.27 12.35
CA VAL A 249 -9.47 -9.18 11.77
C VAL A 249 -10.67 -8.87 12.67
N GLU A 250 -11.38 -9.89 13.17
CA GLU A 250 -12.52 -9.70 14.09
C GLU A 250 -12.08 -8.93 15.35
N ARG A 251 -10.99 -9.35 15.99
CA ARG A 251 -10.42 -8.68 17.17
C ARG A 251 -10.00 -7.24 16.86
N LEU A 252 -9.32 -7.00 15.73
CA LEU A 252 -8.84 -5.69 15.32
C LEU A 252 -9.99 -4.73 15.00
N LYS A 253 -11.05 -5.20 14.32
CA LYS A 253 -12.26 -4.39 14.08
C LYS A 253 -12.88 -3.93 15.40
N LYS A 254 -13.01 -4.82 16.37
CA LYS A 254 -13.52 -4.45 17.71
C LYS A 254 -12.64 -3.40 18.39
N VAL A 255 -11.32 -3.55 18.33
CA VAL A 255 -10.37 -2.55 18.89
C VAL A 255 -10.56 -1.19 18.26
N LYS A 256 -10.65 -1.14 16.91
CA LYS A 256 -10.89 0.10 16.15
C LYS A 256 -12.22 0.75 16.58
N ASP A 257 -13.28 -0.02 16.59
CA ASP A 257 -14.63 0.47 16.86
C ASP A 257 -14.75 1.01 18.30
N ASP A 258 -14.17 0.32 19.29
CA ASP A 258 -14.14 0.75 20.68
C ASP A 258 -13.33 2.06 20.88
N ILE A 259 -12.19 2.21 20.18
CA ILE A 259 -11.36 3.40 20.25
C ILE A 259 -12.07 4.58 19.57
N PHE A 260 -12.60 4.35 18.38
CA PHE A 260 -13.30 5.39 17.60
C PHE A 260 -14.56 5.89 18.32
N ALA A 261 -15.36 4.99 18.89
CA ALA A 261 -16.56 5.37 19.64
C ALA A 261 -16.21 6.28 20.83
N LYS A 262 -15.18 5.92 21.62
CA LYS A 262 -14.72 6.75 22.74
C LYS A 262 -14.22 8.13 22.30
N GLU A 263 -13.49 8.20 21.19
CA GLU A 263 -12.99 9.48 20.68
C GLU A 263 -14.12 10.35 20.11
N ILE A 264 -15.09 9.77 19.39
CA ILE A 264 -16.30 10.48 18.94
C ILE A 264 -17.05 11.09 20.12
N GLU A 265 -17.25 10.34 21.21
CA GLU A 265 -17.89 10.84 22.42
C GLU A 265 -17.09 12.00 23.02
N ARG A 266 -15.77 11.90 23.10
CA ARG A 266 -14.89 12.95 23.59
C ARG A 266 -15.00 14.23 22.75
N LEU A 267 -15.04 14.10 21.43
CA LEU A 267 -15.18 15.25 20.51
C LEU A 267 -16.55 15.93 20.70
N LYS A 268 -17.64 15.18 20.83
CA LYS A 268 -18.99 15.70 21.13
C LYS A 268 -19.03 16.46 22.45
N ASN A 269 -18.23 16.04 23.43
CA ASN A 269 -18.13 16.65 24.76
C ASN A 269 -17.14 17.83 24.83
N GLY A 270 -16.81 18.46 23.68
CA GLY A 270 -16.08 19.73 23.65
C GLY A 270 -14.58 19.62 23.39
N ALA A 271 -14.08 18.46 23.03
CA ALA A 271 -12.65 18.30 22.70
C ALA A 271 -12.31 18.67 21.24
N LEU A 272 -13.30 19.03 20.43
CA LEU A 272 -13.13 19.55 19.06
C LEU A 272 -12.89 21.05 19.13
N VAL A 273 -11.68 21.49 18.74
CA VAL A 273 -11.34 22.93 18.71
C VAL A 273 -11.84 23.55 17.43
N GLN A 274 -12.50 24.70 17.52
CA GLN A 274 -13.05 25.42 16.39
C GLN A 274 -12.25 26.69 16.10
N THR A 275 -11.91 26.91 14.84
CA THR A 275 -11.41 28.18 14.28
C THR A 275 -12.31 28.64 13.13
N PRO A 276 -12.14 29.83 12.52
CA PRO A 276 -12.97 30.25 11.41
C PRO A 276 -13.02 29.24 10.24
N ASN A 277 -11.91 28.64 9.84
CA ASN A 277 -11.80 27.80 8.66
C ASN A 277 -11.44 26.33 8.95
N ILE A 278 -10.99 26.02 10.17
CA ILE A 278 -10.50 24.70 10.55
C ILE A 278 -11.16 24.28 11.86
N GLN A 279 -11.51 23.02 11.94
CA GLN A 279 -11.83 22.33 13.18
C GLN A 279 -10.81 21.22 13.38
N TRP A 280 -10.28 21.09 14.59
CA TRP A 280 -9.20 20.15 14.83
C TRP A 280 -9.26 19.51 16.21
N PHE A 281 -8.60 18.39 16.33
CA PHE A 281 -8.50 17.63 17.57
C PHE A 281 -7.14 16.94 17.67
N HIS A 282 -6.79 16.52 18.87
CA HIS A 282 -5.56 15.81 19.17
C HIS A 282 -5.87 14.54 19.95
N VAL A 283 -5.52 13.38 19.40
CA VAL A 283 -5.78 12.08 20.03
C VAL A 283 -4.66 11.64 20.99
N GLN A 284 -3.52 12.37 21.04
CA GLN A 284 -2.33 11.95 21.81
C GLN A 284 -1.93 10.52 21.40
N ASN A 285 -1.88 9.58 22.38
CA ASN A 285 -1.62 8.15 22.15
C ASN A 285 -2.89 7.27 22.24
N ARG A 286 -4.10 7.87 22.25
CA ARG A 286 -5.36 7.12 22.44
C ARG A 286 -5.69 6.18 21.30
N PHE A 287 -5.09 6.36 20.13
CA PHE A 287 -5.26 5.44 19.00
C PHE A 287 -4.32 4.22 19.07
N SER A 288 -3.38 4.19 20.02
CA SER A 288 -2.60 2.98 20.28
C SER A 288 -3.55 1.80 20.66
N PRO A 289 -3.34 0.59 20.15
CA PRO A 289 -2.17 0.11 19.39
C PRO A 289 -2.33 0.13 17.85
N MET A 290 -3.19 0.97 17.31
CA MET A 290 -3.38 1.07 15.85
C MET A 290 -2.25 1.86 15.18
N GLY A 291 -2.04 1.64 13.89
CA GLY A 291 -1.10 2.40 13.07
C GLY A 291 -1.48 3.88 12.92
N VAL A 292 -0.51 4.72 12.56
CA VAL A 292 -0.70 6.18 12.47
C VAL A 292 -1.64 6.58 11.33
N LYS A 293 -1.81 5.75 10.30
CA LYS A 293 -2.78 5.95 9.22
C LYS A 293 -4.21 6.11 9.76
N MET A 294 -4.52 5.50 10.90
CA MET A 294 -5.86 5.45 11.46
C MET A 294 -6.42 6.83 11.87
N ILE A 295 -5.56 7.85 12.05
CA ILE A 295 -6.03 9.22 12.29
C ILE A 295 -6.73 9.80 11.05
N GLY A 296 -6.20 9.52 9.84
CA GLY A 296 -6.82 9.92 8.58
C GLY A 296 -8.16 9.19 8.36
N VAL A 297 -8.18 7.87 8.55
CA VAL A 297 -9.40 7.05 8.47
C VAL A 297 -10.47 7.57 9.44
N PHE A 298 -10.08 7.94 10.66
CA PHE A 298 -10.99 8.53 11.63
C PHE A 298 -11.55 9.87 11.16
N CYS A 299 -10.72 10.76 10.59
CA CYS A 299 -11.17 12.03 10.02
C CYS A 299 -12.22 11.80 8.91
N ASP A 300 -12.00 10.80 8.04
CA ASP A 300 -12.94 10.45 6.97
C ASP A 300 -14.28 9.92 7.47
N ILE A 301 -14.28 9.24 8.59
CA ILE A 301 -15.51 8.76 9.24
C ILE A 301 -16.26 9.91 9.88
N ILE A 302 -15.59 10.74 10.69
CA ILE A 302 -16.25 11.77 11.48
C ILE A 302 -16.74 12.94 10.65
N LYS A 303 -16.13 13.26 9.50
CA LYS A 303 -16.59 14.35 8.61
C LYS A 303 -18.06 14.19 8.16
N LYS A 304 -18.64 13.00 8.30
CA LYS A 304 -20.03 12.68 7.97
C LYS A 304 -20.98 12.83 9.16
N LEU A 305 -20.49 13.18 10.35
CA LEU A 305 -21.28 13.29 11.58
C LEU A 305 -21.81 14.70 11.81
N ASP A 306 -23.02 14.82 12.34
CA ASP A 306 -23.78 16.08 12.47
C ASP A 306 -23.08 17.17 13.31
N PHE A 307 -22.18 16.82 14.22
CA PHE A 307 -21.44 17.79 15.04
C PHE A 307 -20.20 18.36 14.36
N ILE A 308 -19.85 17.87 13.18
CA ILE A 308 -18.75 18.35 12.35
C ILE A 308 -19.29 19.36 11.34
N ASN A 309 -18.69 20.55 11.30
CA ASN A 309 -19.09 21.57 10.32
C ASN A 309 -18.54 21.19 8.92
N PRO A 310 -19.41 20.94 7.92
CA PRO A 310 -18.98 20.54 6.58
C PRO A 310 -18.24 21.64 5.81
N ASP A 311 -18.40 22.92 6.21
CA ASP A 311 -17.77 24.07 5.55
C ASP A 311 -16.34 24.34 6.06
N LYS A 312 -15.84 23.55 7.00
CA LYS A 312 -14.49 23.69 7.57
C LYS A 312 -13.62 22.49 7.29
N TYR A 313 -12.34 22.74 7.09
CA TYR A 313 -11.36 21.66 7.08
C TYR A 313 -11.33 20.96 8.43
N ILE A 314 -11.13 19.64 8.41
CA ILE A 314 -10.90 18.84 9.62
C ILE A 314 -9.46 18.40 9.70
N ALA A 315 -8.83 18.56 10.87
CA ALA A 315 -7.45 18.13 11.11
C ALA A 315 -7.35 17.31 12.40
N GLY A 316 -6.77 16.12 12.29
CA GLY A 316 -6.48 15.25 13.42
C GLY A 316 -4.97 15.17 13.68
N PHE A 317 -4.58 15.24 14.95
CA PHE A 317 -3.18 15.13 15.38
C PHE A 317 -2.99 13.95 16.33
N GLN A 318 -1.88 13.24 16.16
CA GLN A 318 -1.49 12.09 16.98
C GLN A 318 -0.05 12.25 17.44
N LEU A 319 0.26 11.80 18.65
CA LEU A 319 1.65 11.62 19.08
C LEU A 319 2.19 10.33 18.47
N ILE A 320 3.35 10.46 17.84
CA ILE A 320 4.11 9.32 17.38
C ILE A 320 5.14 9.00 18.48
N PRO A 321 5.24 7.75 18.95
CA PRO A 321 6.26 7.37 19.93
C PRO A 321 7.67 7.78 19.47
N ASN A 322 8.55 8.15 20.39
CA ASN A 322 9.92 8.53 20.09
C ASN A 322 10.78 7.39 19.51
N GLU A 323 10.35 6.16 19.65
CA GLU A 323 10.91 5.02 18.94
C GLU A 323 10.42 5.08 17.50
N VAL A 324 11.35 4.91 16.57
CA VAL A 324 11.12 5.05 15.12
C VAL A 324 9.92 4.19 14.73
N PRO A 325 8.75 4.77 14.38
CA PRO A 325 7.59 3.98 14.01
C PRO A 325 7.91 3.21 12.73
N GLY A 326 7.61 1.94 12.71
CA GLY A 326 7.70 1.18 11.48
C GLY A 326 8.89 0.23 11.33
N PHE A 327 9.65 -0.02 12.41
CA PHE A 327 10.44 -1.24 12.53
C PHE A 327 9.72 -2.17 13.53
N GLY A 328 8.79 -2.93 13.00
CA GLY A 328 8.15 -4.01 13.72
C GLY A 328 8.74 -5.36 13.29
#